data_512105c0aea70e82deb7584c95c7070d
#
_entry.id   512105c0aea70e82deb7584c95c7070d
#
_cell.length_a   1.000
_cell.length_b   1.000
_cell.length_c   1.000
_cell.angle_alpha   90.00
_cell.angle_beta   90.00
_cell.angle_gamma   90.00
#
_symmetry.space_group_name_H-M   'P 1'
#
loop_
_entity.id
_entity.type
_entity.pdbx_description
1 polymer ?
#
loop_
_entity_poly.entity_id
_entity_poly.type
_entity_poly.pdbx_seq_one_letter_code
_entity_poly.pdbx_strand_id
1 'polypeptide(L)'
;KLATLSRYQIEHAERLQLPAPEANLISRQFQPKPALLLTYLPLSDGGQLAVLNTRLDGDAPGRSAVQEQVQTTVKLLDKFEGRGTPWLIGGDFNLLPLGQFQRLPAEQRTPYSADSALHLLWDKYPMIPTNNEASGINRERWLTHYPNDPGLNGPDRTVDYLFYSSRIRRVEAEVRQDDTLRI
;
A
#
# COMPACT_ATOMS: atom_id res chain seq x y z
N LYS A 1 12.51 -4.04 4.33
CA LYS A 1 13.29 -2.97 3.70
C LYS A 1 12.51 -2.45 2.50
N LEU A 2 12.54 -1.11 2.27
CA LEU A 2 11.91 -0.47 1.13
C LEU A 2 13.00 -0.07 0.12
N ALA A 3 12.71 -0.14 -1.18
CA ALA A 3 13.61 0.28 -2.24
C ALA A 3 12.79 0.84 -3.43
N THR A 4 13.37 1.81 -4.11
CA THR A 4 12.88 2.32 -5.39
C THR A 4 13.96 2.11 -6.43
N LEU A 5 13.62 1.44 -7.53
CA LEU A 5 14.48 1.27 -8.69
C LEU A 5 13.90 2.10 -9.84
N SER A 6 14.75 2.89 -10.51
CA SER A 6 14.34 3.76 -11.59
C SER A 6 15.37 3.76 -12.73
N ARG A 7 14.90 3.87 -13.98
CA ARG A 7 15.74 4.17 -15.15
C ARG A 7 16.10 5.65 -15.22
N TYR A 8 15.35 6.50 -14.53
CA TYR A 8 15.58 7.93 -14.47
C TYR A 8 16.41 8.25 -13.23
N GLN A 9 17.15 9.32 -13.29
CA GLN A 9 17.92 9.80 -12.15
C GLN A 9 16.96 10.14 -11.00
N ILE A 10 17.22 9.58 -9.83
CA ILE A 10 16.53 9.98 -8.60
C ILE A 10 17.17 11.27 -8.11
N GLU A 11 16.43 12.37 -8.12
CA GLU A 11 16.94 13.68 -7.72
C GLU A 11 17.09 13.81 -6.21
N HIS A 12 16.13 13.25 -5.49
CA HIS A 12 16.11 13.26 -4.02
C HIS A 12 15.38 12.03 -3.49
N ALA A 13 15.84 11.53 -2.36
CA ALA A 13 15.18 10.44 -1.64
C ALA A 13 15.16 10.74 -0.15
N GLU A 14 14.02 10.48 0.47
CA GLU A 14 13.81 10.73 1.90
C GLU A 14 13.05 9.56 2.54
N ARG A 15 13.45 9.20 3.77
CA ARG A 15 12.73 8.27 4.60
C ARG A 15 11.86 9.02 5.61
N LEU A 16 10.56 8.95 5.43
CA LEU A 16 9.57 9.56 6.33
C LEU A 16 9.10 8.53 7.35
N GLN A 17 9.31 8.81 8.63
CA GLN A 17 8.89 7.93 9.71
C GLN A 17 7.36 7.95 9.86
N LEU A 18 6.74 6.78 9.91
CA LEU A 18 5.34 6.60 10.26
C LEU A 18 5.17 6.32 11.77
N PRO A 19 3.98 6.56 12.33
CA PRO A 19 3.66 6.15 13.71
C PRO A 19 3.96 4.66 13.92
N ALA A 20 4.59 4.34 15.03
CA ALA A 20 4.87 2.97 15.42
C ALA A 20 3.86 2.51 16.49
N PRO A 21 3.54 1.21 16.54
CA PRO A 21 2.70 0.67 17.60
C PRO A 21 3.26 1.00 18.98
N GLU A 22 2.39 1.17 19.97
CA GLU A 22 2.81 1.30 21.35
C GLU A 22 3.55 0.03 21.78
N ALA A 23 4.78 0.21 22.22
CA ALA A 23 5.62 -0.86 22.69
C ALA A 23 6.42 -0.40 23.92
N ASN A 24 6.78 -1.32 24.80
CA ASN A 24 7.67 -1.00 25.91
C ASN A 24 9.07 -0.58 25.39
N LEU A 25 9.82 0.14 26.21
CA LEU A 25 11.12 0.73 25.85
C LEU A 25 12.12 -0.28 25.25
N ILE A 26 12.08 -1.53 25.70
CA ILE A 26 13.00 -2.59 25.25
C ILE A 26 12.58 -3.09 23.85
N SER A 27 11.29 -3.36 23.65
CA SER A 27 10.77 -3.82 22.36
C SER A 27 10.90 -2.77 21.25
N ARG A 28 10.79 -1.47 21.58
CA ARG A 28 10.97 -0.37 20.63
C ARG A 28 12.32 -0.37 19.91
N GLN A 29 13.37 -0.84 20.56
CA GLN A 29 14.71 -0.89 19.98
C GLN A 29 14.86 -1.94 18.88
N PHE A 30 14.08 -3.01 18.96
CA PHE A 30 14.19 -4.17 18.05
C PHE A 30 13.06 -4.27 17.03
N GLN A 31 11.99 -3.47 17.17
CA GLN A 31 10.89 -3.47 16.20
C GLN A 31 11.25 -2.68 14.95
N PRO A 32 10.84 -3.18 13.76
CA PRO A 32 10.92 -2.39 12.53
C PRO A 32 10.18 -1.07 12.70
N LYS A 33 10.80 0.02 12.29
CA LYS A 33 10.17 1.34 12.32
C LYS A 33 9.43 1.54 10.99
N PRO A 34 8.07 1.54 10.97
CA PRO A 34 7.32 1.77 9.76
C PRO A 34 7.70 3.11 9.12
N ALA A 35 7.75 3.14 7.80
CA ALA A 35 8.18 4.33 7.08
C ALA A 35 7.62 4.36 5.65
N LEU A 36 7.60 5.56 5.07
CA LEU A 36 7.50 5.79 3.65
C LEU A 36 8.91 6.05 3.10
N LEU A 37 9.22 5.47 1.96
CA LEU A 37 10.35 5.87 1.14
C LEU A 37 9.83 6.79 0.04
N LEU A 38 10.14 8.07 0.13
CA LEU A 38 9.79 9.08 -0.86
C LEU A 38 10.97 9.31 -1.79
N THR A 39 10.73 9.30 -3.09
CA THR A 39 11.71 9.64 -4.13
C THR A 39 11.11 10.61 -5.11
N TYR A 40 11.92 11.51 -5.67
CA TYR A 40 11.50 12.44 -6.71
C TYR A 40 12.15 12.07 -8.03
N LEU A 41 11.33 11.95 -9.07
CA LEU A 41 11.74 11.68 -10.43
C LEU A 41 11.45 12.91 -11.31
N PRO A 42 12.35 13.28 -12.24
CA PRO A 42 12.12 14.40 -13.14
C PRO A 42 11.01 14.09 -14.14
N LEU A 43 10.23 15.09 -14.48
CA LEU A 43 9.28 15.08 -15.58
C LEU A 43 9.81 15.89 -16.77
N SER A 44 9.33 15.59 -17.98
CA SER A 44 9.80 16.23 -19.21
C SER A 44 9.49 17.74 -19.30
N ASP A 45 8.53 18.21 -18.53
CA ASP A 45 8.13 19.61 -18.42
C ASP A 45 8.94 20.42 -17.38
N GLY A 46 9.95 19.79 -16.77
CA GLY A 46 10.75 20.36 -15.69
C GLY A 46 10.11 20.23 -14.29
N GLY A 47 8.93 19.60 -14.21
CA GLY A 47 8.30 19.24 -12.93
C GLY A 47 8.92 17.98 -12.32
N GLN A 48 8.35 17.56 -11.20
CA GLN A 48 8.76 16.35 -10.47
C GLN A 48 7.55 15.45 -10.18
N LEU A 49 7.75 14.13 -10.29
CA LEU A 49 6.84 13.11 -9.80
C LEU A 49 7.33 12.62 -8.43
N ALA A 50 6.49 12.72 -7.40
CA ALA A 50 6.75 12.13 -6.10
C ALA A 50 6.33 10.65 -6.14
N VAL A 51 7.28 9.74 -5.95
CA VAL A 51 7.04 8.30 -5.88
C VAL A 51 7.30 7.82 -4.46
N LEU A 52 6.27 7.22 -3.85
CA LEU A 52 6.34 6.71 -2.49
C LEU A 52 6.22 5.19 -2.50
N ASN A 53 6.99 4.56 -1.63
CA ASN A 53 6.93 3.13 -1.37
C ASN A 53 6.72 2.90 0.12
N THR A 54 5.83 1.97 0.47
CA THR A 54 5.50 1.68 1.87
C THR A 54 5.29 0.20 2.14
N ARG A 55 5.41 -0.15 3.41
CA ARG A 55 4.85 -1.37 3.99
C ARG A 55 4.24 -1.00 5.33
N LEU A 56 2.92 -1.14 5.45
CA LEU A 56 2.20 -0.85 6.69
C LEU A 56 2.13 -2.08 7.60
N ASP A 57 1.84 -1.84 8.86
CA ASP A 57 1.51 -2.91 9.80
C ASP A 57 0.12 -3.48 9.49
N GLY A 58 -0.15 -4.71 9.94
CA GLY A 58 -1.47 -5.32 9.74
C GLY A 58 -2.54 -4.67 10.63
N ASP A 59 -3.78 -4.70 10.17
CA ASP A 59 -4.98 -4.11 10.81
C ASP A 59 -5.59 -5.06 11.87
N ALA A 60 -4.76 -5.66 12.71
CA ALA A 60 -5.28 -6.54 13.77
C ALA A 60 -6.16 -5.74 14.76
N PRO A 61 -7.29 -6.32 15.22
CA PRO A 61 -8.18 -5.67 16.18
C PRO A 61 -7.44 -5.11 17.39
N GLY A 62 -7.73 -3.85 17.76
CA GLY A 62 -7.10 -3.15 18.87
C GLY A 62 -5.76 -2.46 18.54
N ARG A 63 -5.33 -2.43 17.28
CA ARG A 63 -4.13 -1.71 16.84
C ARG A 63 -4.52 -0.38 16.18
N SER A 64 -4.44 0.70 16.93
CA SER A 64 -4.63 2.06 16.40
C SER A 64 -3.48 2.51 15.46
N ALA A 65 -2.33 1.83 15.51
CA ALA A 65 -1.14 2.26 14.79
C ALA A 65 -1.31 2.27 13.27
N VAL A 66 -1.96 1.26 12.68
CA VAL A 66 -2.19 1.21 11.22
C VAL A 66 -3.10 2.34 10.77
N GLN A 67 -4.15 2.65 11.53
CA GLN A 67 -5.02 3.79 11.23
C GLN A 67 -4.26 5.11 11.28
N GLU A 68 -3.41 5.32 12.27
CA GLU A 68 -2.54 6.49 12.38
C GLU A 68 -1.51 6.56 11.23
N GLN A 69 -0.97 5.41 10.80
CA GLN A 69 -0.07 5.33 9.65
C GLN A 69 -0.79 5.75 8.36
N VAL A 70 -2.00 5.25 8.13
CA VAL A 70 -2.80 5.65 6.97
C VAL A 70 -3.17 7.13 7.04
N GLN A 71 -3.61 7.64 8.19
CA GLN A 71 -3.92 9.07 8.37
C GLN A 71 -2.70 9.97 8.12
N THR A 72 -1.52 9.55 8.59
CA THR A 72 -0.27 10.28 8.36
C THR A 72 0.10 10.29 6.87
N THR A 73 -0.10 9.14 6.20
CA THR A 73 0.08 9.04 4.75
C THR A 73 -0.88 9.96 4.01
N VAL A 74 -2.18 9.94 4.33
CA VAL A 74 -3.19 10.83 3.74
C VAL A 74 -2.80 12.30 3.88
N LYS A 75 -2.37 12.73 5.09
CA LYS A 75 -1.92 14.12 5.32
C LYS A 75 -0.75 14.53 4.44
N LEU A 76 0.15 13.60 4.15
CA LEU A 76 1.28 13.84 3.23
C LEU A 76 0.79 13.96 1.78
N LEU A 77 -0.08 13.05 1.33
CA LEU A 77 -0.64 13.07 -0.02
C LEU A 77 -1.48 14.31 -0.27
N ASP A 78 -2.28 14.76 0.72
CA ASP A 78 -3.03 16.03 0.67
C ASP A 78 -2.10 17.23 0.44
N LYS A 79 -0.89 17.23 1.02
CA LYS A 79 0.10 18.30 0.76
C LYS A 79 0.60 18.30 -0.67
N PHE A 80 0.79 17.14 -1.29
CA PHE A 80 1.16 17.04 -2.70
C PHE A 80 0.03 17.51 -3.60
N GLU A 81 -1.22 17.10 -3.33
CA GLU A 81 -2.40 17.60 -4.06
C GLU A 81 -2.51 19.12 -3.97
N GLY A 82 -2.40 19.70 -2.78
CA GLY A 82 -2.47 21.14 -2.56
C GLY A 82 -1.35 21.94 -3.24
N ARG A 83 -0.19 21.31 -3.48
CA ARG A 83 0.94 21.91 -4.22
C ARG A 83 0.88 21.65 -5.73
N GLY A 84 -0.06 20.86 -6.19
CA GLY A 84 -0.14 20.43 -7.58
C GLY A 84 0.98 19.48 -8.01
N THR A 85 1.69 18.85 -7.08
CA THR A 85 2.73 17.88 -7.36
C THR A 85 2.09 16.53 -7.69
N PRO A 86 2.28 15.94 -8.88
CA PRO A 86 1.81 14.58 -9.16
C PRO A 86 2.55 13.58 -8.28
N TRP A 87 1.83 12.58 -7.79
CA TRP A 87 2.39 11.57 -6.90
C TRP A 87 1.79 10.18 -7.16
N LEU A 88 2.57 9.17 -6.83
CA LEU A 88 2.20 7.76 -6.83
C LEU A 88 2.70 7.14 -5.52
N ILE A 89 1.86 6.39 -4.83
CA ILE A 89 2.27 5.55 -3.70
C ILE A 89 1.91 4.09 -3.97
N GLY A 90 2.86 3.19 -3.73
CA GLY A 90 2.65 1.76 -3.85
C GLY A 90 3.26 0.98 -2.71
N GLY A 91 2.83 -0.26 -2.53
CA GLY A 91 3.40 -1.18 -1.56
C GLY A 91 2.40 -2.10 -0.91
N ASP A 92 2.90 -2.85 0.06
CA ASP A 92 2.13 -3.74 0.93
C ASP A 92 1.47 -2.93 2.06
N PHE A 93 0.18 -2.71 1.92
CA PHE A 93 -0.60 -1.99 2.94
C PHE A 93 -1.08 -2.90 4.07
N ASN A 94 -1.01 -4.23 3.89
CA ASN A 94 -1.54 -5.22 4.85
C ASN A 94 -3.01 -4.98 5.23
N LEU A 95 -3.79 -4.35 4.38
CA LEU A 95 -5.20 -4.00 4.56
C LEU A 95 -6.02 -4.61 3.43
N LEU A 96 -7.24 -5.02 3.74
CA LEU A 96 -8.14 -5.61 2.74
C LEU A 96 -8.95 -4.52 2.02
N PRO A 97 -9.29 -4.72 0.73
CA PRO A 97 -10.23 -3.86 0.02
C PRO A 97 -11.66 -4.15 0.49
N LEU A 98 -12.58 -3.25 0.16
CA LEU A 98 -13.98 -3.42 0.48
C LEU A 98 -14.52 -4.77 -0.04
N GLY A 99 -15.14 -5.55 0.84
CA GLY A 99 -15.83 -6.80 0.51
C GLY A 99 -14.96 -8.07 0.53
N GLN A 100 -13.64 -7.99 0.70
CA GLN A 100 -12.81 -9.20 0.82
C GLN A 100 -12.85 -9.83 2.22
N PHE A 101 -13.01 -9.04 3.29
CA PHE A 101 -13.01 -9.56 4.66
C PHE A 101 -13.99 -10.71 4.87
N GLN A 102 -15.23 -10.57 4.39
CA GLN A 102 -16.28 -11.59 4.56
C GLN A 102 -16.03 -12.87 3.75
N ARG A 103 -15.17 -12.81 2.75
CA ARG A 103 -14.82 -13.94 1.88
C ARG A 103 -13.66 -14.77 2.39
N LEU A 104 -12.88 -14.22 3.31
CA LEU A 104 -11.79 -14.96 3.94
C LEU A 104 -12.36 -16.05 4.88
N PRO A 105 -11.71 -17.22 4.95
CA PRO A 105 -11.94 -18.19 6.01
C PRO A 105 -11.81 -17.55 7.39
N ALA A 106 -12.59 -18.00 8.37
CA ALA A 106 -12.67 -17.37 9.68
C ALA A 106 -11.29 -17.29 10.39
N GLU A 107 -10.48 -18.33 10.24
CA GLU A 107 -9.14 -18.43 10.79
C GLU A 107 -8.14 -17.41 10.17
N GLN A 108 -8.43 -16.95 8.96
CA GLN A 108 -7.57 -15.98 8.24
C GLN A 108 -8.01 -14.53 8.45
N ARG A 109 -9.12 -14.29 9.15
CA ARG A 109 -9.65 -12.94 9.41
C ARG A 109 -8.95 -12.23 10.57
N THR A 110 -8.33 -12.97 11.49
CA THR A 110 -7.74 -12.43 12.73
C THR A 110 -6.79 -11.24 12.53
N PRO A 111 -5.93 -11.19 11.49
CA PRO A 111 -5.04 -10.05 11.28
C PRO A 111 -5.71 -8.84 10.61
N TYR A 112 -6.99 -8.91 10.26
CA TYR A 112 -7.71 -7.88 9.51
C TYR A 112 -8.91 -7.36 10.28
N SER A 113 -9.38 -6.16 9.90
CA SER A 113 -10.63 -5.56 10.34
C SER A 113 -11.67 -5.59 9.21
N ALA A 114 -12.94 -5.75 9.58
CA ALA A 114 -14.05 -5.57 8.64
C ALA A 114 -14.19 -4.10 8.20
N ASP A 115 -13.79 -3.17 9.08
CA ASP A 115 -13.68 -1.74 8.81
C ASP A 115 -12.20 -1.42 8.52
N SER A 116 -11.82 -1.60 7.27
CA SER A 116 -10.43 -1.42 6.83
C SER A 116 -10.04 0.04 6.81
N ALA A 117 -8.97 0.42 7.53
CA ALA A 117 -8.42 1.78 7.51
C ALA A 117 -8.03 2.27 6.10
N LEU A 118 -7.95 1.37 5.13
CA LEU A 118 -7.68 1.70 3.73
C LEU A 118 -8.75 2.63 3.11
N HIS A 119 -9.98 2.67 3.69
CA HIS A 119 -11.06 3.56 3.24
C HIS A 119 -10.63 5.04 3.26
N LEU A 120 -9.78 5.45 4.18
CA LEU A 120 -9.25 6.81 4.25
C LEU A 120 -8.46 7.23 2.98
N LEU A 121 -7.95 6.25 2.23
CA LEU A 121 -7.26 6.47 0.96
C LEU A 121 -8.21 6.34 -0.22
N TRP A 122 -8.97 5.23 -0.34
CA TRP A 122 -9.81 5.00 -1.53
C TRP A 122 -11.00 5.96 -1.65
N ASP A 123 -11.45 6.56 -0.55
CA ASP A 123 -12.51 7.58 -0.59
C ASP A 123 -12.02 8.92 -1.16
N LYS A 124 -10.69 9.12 -1.19
CA LYS A 124 -10.06 10.38 -1.63
C LYS A 124 -9.34 10.26 -2.97
N TYR A 125 -8.71 9.12 -3.22
CA TYR A 125 -7.74 8.97 -4.31
C TYR A 125 -8.05 7.76 -5.19
N PRO A 126 -7.75 7.84 -6.50
CA PRO A 126 -7.81 6.70 -7.38
C PRO A 126 -6.90 5.57 -6.90
N MET A 127 -7.38 4.33 -7.01
CA MET A 127 -6.72 3.12 -6.50
C MET A 127 -6.60 2.05 -7.60
N ILE A 128 -5.51 1.31 -7.59
CA ILE A 128 -5.28 0.10 -8.39
C ILE A 128 -4.90 -1.05 -7.44
N PRO A 129 -5.64 -2.16 -7.47
CA PRO A 129 -6.95 -2.31 -8.12
C PRO A 129 -8.01 -1.46 -7.41
N THR A 130 -9.06 -1.07 -8.13
CA THR A 130 -10.26 -0.49 -7.51
C THR A 130 -10.97 -1.53 -6.64
N ASN A 131 -11.84 -1.09 -5.72
CA ASN A 131 -12.64 -2.03 -4.91
C ASN A 131 -13.46 -3.00 -5.78
N ASN A 132 -14.01 -2.53 -6.91
CA ASN A 132 -14.74 -3.39 -7.86
C ASN A 132 -13.84 -4.42 -8.53
N GLU A 133 -12.62 -4.06 -8.89
CA GLU A 133 -11.64 -5.00 -9.46
C GLU A 133 -11.20 -6.03 -8.42
N ALA A 134 -10.83 -5.57 -7.21
CA ALA A 134 -10.33 -6.43 -6.14
C ALA A 134 -11.39 -7.36 -5.54
N SER A 135 -12.69 -7.01 -5.61
CA SER A 135 -13.77 -7.77 -4.99
C SER A 135 -14.85 -8.25 -5.96
N GLY A 136 -14.75 -7.88 -7.25
CA GLY A 136 -15.71 -8.25 -8.29
C GLY A 136 -15.54 -9.66 -8.85
N ILE A 137 -16.15 -9.90 -10.02
CA ILE A 137 -16.16 -11.21 -10.67
C ILE A 137 -14.78 -11.66 -11.16
N ASN A 138 -13.90 -10.71 -11.50
CA ASN A 138 -12.53 -10.95 -11.98
C ASN A 138 -11.45 -10.71 -10.90
N ARG A 139 -11.82 -10.76 -9.62
CA ARG A 139 -10.92 -10.43 -8.50
C ARG A 139 -9.63 -11.25 -8.47
N GLU A 140 -9.67 -12.48 -8.98
CA GLU A 140 -8.51 -13.38 -8.97
C GLU A 140 -7.31 -12.82 -9.75
N ARG A 141 -7.57 -11.93 -10.71
CA ARG A 141 -6.51 -11.22 -11.45
C ARG A 141 -5.77 -10.15 -10.62
N TRP A 142 -6.30 -9.83 -9.44
CA TRP A 142 -5.81 -8.74 -8.58
C TRP A 142 -5.31 -9.20 -7.22
N LEU A 143 -5.27 -10.52 -6.98
CA LEU A 143 -4.72 -11.07 -5.75
C LEU A 143 -3.20 -10.90 -5.75
N THR A 144 -2.64 -10.45 -4.62
CA THR A 144 -1.22 -10.13 -4.50
C THR A 144 -0.52 -10.88 -3.37
N HIS A 145 -1.27 -11.34 -2.36
CA HIS A 145 -0.70 -12.04 -1.21
C HIS A 145 -0.58 -13.54 -1.48
N TYR A 146 0.65 -14.05 -1.43
CA TYR A 146 0.96 -15.49 -1.48
C TYR A 146 1.09 -16.02 -0.06
N PRO A 147 0.16 -16.85 0.41
CA PRO A 147 0.25 -17.44 1.75
C PRO A 147 1.39 -18.44 1.83
N ASN A 148 2.03 -18.50 3.00
CA ASN A 148 3.03 -19.55 3.31
C ASN A 148 2.35 -20.88 3.68
N ASP A 149 1.31 -21.26 2.95
CA ASP A 149 0.56 -22.50 3.15
C ASP A 149 0.81 -23.44 1.95
N PRO A 150 1.47 -24.59 2.15
CA PRO A 150 1.74 -25.55 1.07
C PRO A 150 0.47 -26.12 0.41
N GLY A 151 -0.68 -26.04 1.07
CA GLY A 151 -1.97 -26.49 0.56
C GLY A 151 -2.65 -25.47 -0.38
N LEU A 152 -2.14 -24.25 -0.47
CA LEU A 152 -2.68 -23.19 -1.31
C LEU A 152 -1.77 -22.92 -2.51
N ASN A 153 -2.30 -23.14 -3.70
CA ASN A 153 -1.60 -22.91 -4.96
C ASN A 153 -1.96 -21.54 -5.54
N GLY A 154 -1.27 -20.50 -5.09
CA GLY A 154 -1.43 -19.15 -5.64
C GLY A 154 -1.83 -18.08 -4.62
N PRO A 155 -2.01 -16.84 -5.07
CA PRO A 155 -2.39 -15.75 -4.21
C PRO A 155 -3.86 -15.86 -3.77
N ASP A 156 -4.18 -15.41 -2.55
CA ASP A 156 -5.49 -15.61 -1.93
C ASP A 156 -6.23 -14.30 -1.60
N ARG A 157 -5.53 -13.17 -1.54
CA ARG A 157 -6.10 -11.86 -1.20
C ARG A 157 -5.31 -10.71 -1.81
N THR A 158 -5.89 -9.51 -1.78
CA THR A 158 -5.24 -8.28 -2.23
C THR A 158 -4.82 -7.46 -1.01
N VAL A 159 -3.53 -7.20 -0.87
CA VAL A 159 -2.94 -6.37 0.20
C VAL A 159 -1.97 -5.32 -0.33
N ASP A 160 -1.59 -5.43 -1.61
CA ASP A 160 -0.74 -4.47 -2.30
C ASP A 160 -1.58 -3.60 -3.23
N TYR A 161 -1.32 -2.31 -3.20
CA TYR A 161 -2.05 -1.31 -3.96
C TYR A 161 -1.13 -0.25 -4.52
N LEU A 162 -1.64 0.42 -5.57
CA LEU A 162 -1.15 1.71 -6.02
C LEU A 162 -2.27 2.75 -5.82
N PHE A 163 -1.95 3.87 -5.16
CA PHE A 163 -2.77 5.07 -5.15
C PHE A 163 -2.03 6.17 -5.91
N TYR A 164 -2.76 7.06 -6.55
CA TYR A 164 -2.15 8.09 -7.37
C TYR A 164 -2.97 9.38 -7.37
N SER A 165 -2.29 10.48 -7.68
CA SER A 165 -2.91 11.80 -7.71
C SER A 165 -3.93 11.93 -8.85
N SER A 166 -4.88 12.83 -8.70
CA SER A 166 -5.87 13.17 -9.75
C SER A 166 -5.24 13.66 -11.06
N ARG A 167 -3.95 14.03 -11.03
CA ARG A 167 -3.18 14.48 -12.20
C ARG A 167 -2.61 13.33 -13.04
N ILE A 168 -2.68 12.12 -12.54
CA ILE A 168 -2.23 10.90 -13.22
C ILE A 168 -3.46 10.16 -13.76
N ARG A 169 -3.37 9.72 -15.00
CA ARG A 169 -4.41 8.89 -15.61
C ARG A 169 -3.87 7.46 -15.79
N ARG A 170 -4.60 6.50 -15.23
CA ARG A 170 -4.35 5.08 -15.52
C ARG A 170 -4.65 4.79 -16.97
N VAL A 171 -3.72 4.20 -17.70
CA VAL A 171 -3.89 3.70 -19.05
C VAL A 171 -4.19 2.20 -19.01
N GLU A 172 -3.35 1.46 -18.28
CA GLU A 172 -3.46 0.02 -18.10
C GLU A 172 -2.88 -0.38 -16.75
N ALA A 173 -3.35 -1.50 -16.19
CA ALA A 173 -2.74 -2.10 -15.01
C ALA A 173 -3.05 -3.59 -14.95
N GLU A 174 -2.09 -4.36 -14.48
CA GLU A 174 -2.20 -5.80 -14.24
C GLU A 174 -1.38 -6.20 -13.01
N VAL A 175 -1.73 -7.31 -12.40
CA VAL A 175 -0.90 -7.99 -11.42
C VAL A 175 -0.21 -9.17 -12.10
N ARG A 176 1.11 -9.22 -12.03
CA ARG A 176 1.89 -10.35 -12.51
C ARG A 176 1.87 -11.46 -11.46
N GLN A 177 1.26 -12.58 -11.81
CA GLN A 177 1.10 -13.75 -10.94
C GLN A 177 1.82 -14.98 -11.49
N ASP A 178 2.66 -14.80 -12.51
CA ASP A 178 3.40 -15.88 -13.16
C ASP A 178 4.59 -16.34 -12.31
N ASP A 179 5.01 -17.60 -12.52
CA ASP A 179 6.09 -18.23 -11.75
C ASP A 179 7.47 -17.61 -12.01
N THR A 180 7.63 -16.77 -13.03
CA THR A 180 8.90 -16.13 -13.37
C THR A 180 9.34 -15.08 -12.35
N LEU A 181 8.42 -14.62 -11.48
CA LEU A 181 8.68 -13.65 -10.43
C LEU A 181 8.85 -14.27 -9.03
N ARG A 182 8.78 -15.60 -8.94
CA ARG A 182 9.10 -16.31 -7.68
C ARG A 182 10.64 -16.41 -7.57
N ILE A 183 11.21 -15.55 -6.72
CA ILE A 183 12.63 -15.56 -6.34
C ILE A 183 12.78 -16.33 -5.03
#